data_2b86b7cf32bfe3b6cc3af2a016ca9db4
#
_entry.id   2b86b7cf32bfe3b6cc3af2a016ca9db4
#
_cell.length_a   1.000
_cell.length_b   1.000
_cell.length_c   1.000
_cell.angle_alpha   90.00
_cell.angle_beta   90.00
_cell.angle_gamma   90.00
#
_symmetry.space_group_name_H-M   'P 1'
#
loop_
_entity.id
_entity.type
_entity.pdbx_description
1 polymer ?
#
loop_
_entity_poly.entity_id
_entity_poly.type
_entity_poly.pdbx_seq_one_letter_code
_entity_poly.pdbx_strand_id
1 'polypeptide(L)'
;MIFTSQFWLSLMFFAFYFSWGIFMPYWNAWLVSEKQLPVETASTLIAIGLFIRAASTFFLYPALSAKFPAGTLLKWFSILAALLSLLFIPASSYMMLLMVMIVFSLIYPIIMPMADSAGALLMKTEHIHYGKSRSWGSIGYTVSVFLIGIATAMFTNTAILYMLIGSLVFTAAVASFRTPSVLQQSGDLRHVPLRQLFRSRRFVTALIICVLIQGAHAAYYNYGVLYLEYLGVNNIWTGVILNIAVAAEILFFMVADRFLGRVSVRSMFMWAALAAVLRWALMFIFPSVPVYIFAQVFHAFTFGLAHYAFIRLLNEEFDSSEIPAAQGVYSSLGMGLSTAVLTFGAGFLYDIEPRLAFLSMAVVALPAVFISFLMRKGKR
;
A
#
# COMPACT_ATOMS: atom_id res chain seq x y z
N MET A 1 -5.24 0.95 -31.21
CA MET A 1 -4.50 0.38 -30.07
C MET A 1 -5.45 -0.54 -29.34
N ILE A 2 -5.18 -1.85 -29.32
CA ILE A 2 -6.04 -2.83 -28.64
C ILE A 2 -5.84 -2.60 -27.14
N PHE A 3 -6.91 -2.22 -26.44
CA PHE A 3 -6.92 -2.07 -24.99
C PHE A 3 -6.83 -3.49 -24.38
N THR A 4 -5.62 -3.93 -24.05
CA THR A 4 -5.39 -5.22 -23.42
C THR A 4 -5.65 -5.12 -21.90
N SER A 5 -5.99 -6.24 -21.27
CA SER A 5 -6.15 -6.31 -19.80
C SER A 5 -4.88 -5.88 -19.06
N GLN A 6 -3.70 -6.15 -19.63
CA GLN A 6 -2.41 -5.68 -19.14
C GLN A 6 -2.34 -4.15 -19.11
N PHE A 7 -2.77 -3.47 -20.18
CA PHE A 7 -2.76 -2.01 -20.25
C PHE A 7 -3.78 -1.39 -19.30
N TRP A 8 -5.00 -1.96 -19.25
CA TRP A 8 -6.04 -1.50 -18.34
C TRP A 8 -5.60 -1.56 -16.88
N LEU A 9 -5.03 -2.69 -16.46
CA LEU A 9 -4.54 -2.87 -15.10
C LEU A 9 -3.37 -1.92 -14.78
N SER A 10 -2.45 -1.72 -15.72
CA SER A 10 -1.35 -0.77 -15.57
C SER A 10 -1.86 0.65 -15.37
N LEU A 11 -2.86 1.07 -16.17
CA LEU A 11 -3.48 2.38 -16.06
C LEU A 11 -4.29 2.52 -14.76
N MET A 12 -4.95 1.46 -14.31
CA MET A 12 -5.68 1.44 -13.02
C MET A 12 -4.73 1.62 -11.84
N PHE A 13 -3.60 0.91 -11.82
CA PHE A 13 -2.57 1.12 -10.80
C PHE A 13 -1.99 2.53 -10.86
N PHE A 14 -1.65 3.03 -12.05
CA PHE A 14 -1.16 4.39 -12.21
C PHE A 14 -2.15 5.40 -11.63
N ALA A 15 -3.43 5.35 -12.03
CA ALA A 15 -4.45 6.30 -11.61
C ALA A 15 -4.68 6.27 -10.09
N PHE A 16 -4.83 5.08 -9.50
CA PHE A 16 -5.01 4.94 -8.06
C PHE A 16 -3.80 5.48 -7.29
N TYR A 17 -2.58 5.04 -7.64
CA TYR A 17 -1.37 5.46 -6.93
C TYR A 17 -1.01 6.93 -7.18
N PHE A 18 -1.44 7.51 -8.28
CA PHE A 18 -1.37 8.94 -8.49
C PHE A 18 -2.20 9.69 -7.44
N SER A 19 -3.45 9.28 -7.21
CA SER A 19 -4.27 9.88 -6.14
C SER A 19 -3.71 9.59 -4.74
N TRP A 20 -3.14 8.41 -4.54
CA TRP A 20 -2.55 7.99 -3.28
C TRP A 20 -1.31 8.81 -2.91
N GLY A 21 -0.48 9.17 -3.90
CA GLY A 21 0.71 10.02 -3.71
C GLY A 21 0.37 11.48 -3.40
N ILE A 22 -0.86 11.93 -3.65
CA ILE A 22 -1.37 13.21 -3.17
C ILE A 22 -1.91 13.04 -1.74
N PHE A 23 -2.77 12.05 -1.52
CA PHE A 23 -3.48 11.88 -0.26
C PHE A 23 -2.54 11.55 0.91
N MET A 24 -1.69 10.53 0.77
CA MET A 24 -0.90 10.06 1.90
C MET A 24 0.10 11.09 2.45
N PRO A 25 0.97 11.71 1.64
CA PRO A 25 1.98 12.63 2.18
C PRO A 25 1.47 14.05 2.44
N TYR A 26 0.44 14.52 1.71
CA TYR A 26 0.06 15.94 1.75
C TYR A 26 -1.26 16.22 2.47
N TRP A 27 -2.04 15.19 2.82
CA TRP A 27 -3.36 15.39 3.42
C TRP A 27 -3.31 16.08 4.78
N ASN A 28 -2.30 15.75 5.59
CA ASN A 28 -2.09 16.41 6.88
C ASN A 28 -1.80 17.92 6.69
N ALA A 29 -0.95 18.26 5.74
CA ALA A 29 -0.63 19.66 5.42
C ALA A 29 -1.89 20.42 4.99
N TRP A 30 -2.77 19.80 4.20
CA TRP A 30 -4.05 20.41 3.81
C TRP A 30 -4.97 20.65 5.00
N LEU A 31 -5.12 19.67 5.90
CA LEU A 31 -5.95 19.82 7.10
C LEU A 31 -5.45 20.95 8.02
N VAL A 32 -4.15 21.05 8.18
CA VAL A 32 -3.54 22.09 9.03
C VAL A 32 -3.63 23.47 8.39
N SER A 33 -3.24 23.60 7.11
CA SER A 33 -3.14 24.90 6.45
C SER A 33 -4.48 25.47 5.96
N GLU A 34 -5.32 24.62 5.34
CA GLU A 34 -6.58 25.10 4.72
C GLU A 34 -7.78 24.99 5.65
N LYS A 35 -7.80 24.00 6.53
CA LYS A 35 -8.86 23.84 7.54
C LYS A 35 -8.50 24.42 8.89
N GLN A 36 -7.30 24.98 9.02
CA GLN A 36 -6.80 25.66 10.23
C GLN A 36 -6.87 24.77 11.49
N LEU A 37 -6.71 23.44 11.31
CA LEU A 37 -6.72 22.50 12.43
C LEU A 37 -5.35 22.47 13.13
N PRO A 38 -5.32 22.37 14.47
CA PRO A 38 -4.10 22.01 15.17
C PRO A 38 -3.53 20.68 14.64
N VAL A 39 -2.21 20.57 14.61
CA VAL A 39 -1.52 19.37 14.08
C VAL A 39 -1.99 18.09 14.78
N GLU A 40 -2.17 18.11 16.09
CA GLU A 40 -2.68 16.98 16.88
C GLU A 40 -4.09 16.56 16.43
N THR A 41 -4.97 17.53 16.20
CA THR A 41 -6.35 17.27 15.72
C THR A 41 -6.35 16.68 14.32
N ALA A 42 -5.53 17.23 13.41
CA ALA A 42 -5.38 16.70 12.05
C ALA A 42 -4.82 15.28 12.06
N SER A 43 -3.81 15.01 12.89
CA SER A 43 -3.23 13.68 13.07
C SER A 43 -4.24 12.67 13.62
N THR A 44 -5.11 13.10 14.54
CA THR A 44 -6.19 12.27 15.07
C THR A 44 -7.20 11.88 13.99
N LEU A 45 -7.59 12.83 13.12
CA LEU A 45 -8.47 12.53 11.97
C LEU A 45 -7.86 11.50 11.02
N ILE A 46 -6.56 11.62 10.75
CA ILE A 46 -5.83 10.66 9.91
C ILE A 46 -5.78 9.29 10.58
N ALA A 47 -5.48 9.22 11.88
CA ALA A 47 -5.42 7.97 12.63
C ALA A 47 -6.77 7.24 12.63
N ILE A 48 -7.88 7.97 12.83
CA ILE A 48 -9.24 7.43 12.70
C ILE A 48 -9.46 6.90 11.28
N GLY A 49 -9.08 7.66 10.25
CA GLY A 49 -9.18 7.23 8.85
C GLY A 49 -8.41 5.93 8.57
N LEU A 50 -7.21 5.79 9.11
CA LEU A 50 -6.41 4.56 8.97
C LEU A 50 -7.05 3.35 9.67
N PHE A 51 -7.62 3.55 10.85
CA PHE A 51 -8.36 2.51 11.56
C PHE A 51 -9.60 2.06 10.77
N ILE A 52 -10.40 3.02 10.28
CA ILE A 52 -11.57 2.76 9.43
C ILE A 52 -11.19 2.03 8.14
N ARG A 53 -10.09 2.44 7.50
CA ARG A 53 -9.51 1.72 6.35
C ARG A 53 -9.24 0.26 6.68
N ALA A 54 -8.58 -0.03 7.80
CA ALA A 54 -8.25 -1.40 8.19
C ALA A 54 -9.52 -2.23 8.39
N ALA A 55 -10.51 -1.69 9.12
CA ALA A 55 -11.79 -2.35 9.34
C ALA A 55 -12.56 -2.57 8.02
N SER A 56 -12.60 -1.56 7.16
CA SER A 56 -13.26 -1.63 5.87
C SER A 56 -12.63 -2.68 4.94
N THR A 57 -11.30 -2.71 4.87
CA THR A 57 -10.57 -3.69 4.07
C THR A 57 -10.76 -5.11 4.59
N PHE A 58 -10.87 -5.28 5.91
CA PHE A 58 -11.02 -6.59 6.54
C PHE A 58 -12.45 -7.14 6.45
N PHE A 59 -13.46 -6.30 6.69
CA PHE A 59 -14.85 -6.75 6.77
C PHE A 59 -15.67 -6.42 5.52
N LEU A 60 -15.58 -5.16 5.05
CA LEU A 60 -16.45 -4.69 3.96
C LEU A 60 -16.01 -5.27 2.61
N TYR A 61 -14.72 -5.24 2.30
CA TYR A 61 -14.24 -5.71 1.00
C TYR A 61 -14.52 -7.19 0.74
N PRO A 62 -14.23 -8.14 1.64
CA PRO A 62 -14.57 -9.55 1.43
C PRO A 62 -16.08 -9.78 1.29
N ALA A 63 -16.90 -9.09 2.09
CA ALA A 63 -18.36 -9.21 2.03
C ALA A 63 -18.95 -8.72 0.70
N LEU A 64 -18.39 -7.64 0.13
CA LEU A 64 -18.81 -7.11 -1.16
C LEU A 64 -18.27 -7.93 -2.33
N SER A 65 -17.02 -8.36 -2.27
CA SER A 65 -16.41 -9.19 -3.30
C SER A 65 -17.07 -10.57 -3.46
N ALA A 66 -17.76 -11.05 -2.41
CA ALA A 66 -18.59 -12.24 -2.47
C ALA A 66 -19.90 -12.04 -3.23
N LYS A 67 -20.35 -10.81 -3.48
CA LYS A 67 -21.65 -10.47 -4.08
C LYS A 67 -21.53 -9.85 -5.46
N PHE A 68 -20.45 -9.12 -5.69
CA PHE A 68 -20.29 -8.29 -6.89
C PHE A 68 -18.98 -8.60 -7.62
N PRO A 69 -18.99 -8.55 -8.97
CA PRO A 69 -17.79 -8.71 -9.79
C PRO A 69 -16.73 -7.65 -9.44
N ALA A 70 -15.46 -8.03 -9.54
CA ALA A 70 -14.32 -7.16 -9.23
C ALA A 70 -14.33 -5.85 -10.04
N GLY A 71 -14.67 -5.91 -11.32
CA GLY A 71 -14.76 -4.72 -12.18
C GLY A 71 -15.89 -3.78 -11.77
N THR A 72 -17.03 -4.34 -11.34
CA THR A 72 -18.17 -3.56 -10.84
C THR A 72 -17.79 -2.83 -9.54
N LEU A 73 -17.12 -3.52 -8.61
CA LEU A 73 -16.66 -2.91 -7.37
C LEU A 73 -15.63 -1.81 -7.62
N LEU A 74 -14.62 -2.06 -8.45
CA LEU A 74 -13.62 -1.05 -8.81
C LEU A 74 -14.27 0.20 -9.40
N LYS A 75 -15.22 0.03 -10.33
CA LYS A 75 -15.95 1.13 -10.94
C LYS A 75 -16.70 1.95 -9.89
N TRP A 76 -17.58 1.33 -9.10
CA TRP A 76 -18.45 2.06 -8.19
C TRP A 76 -17.67 2.68 -7.03
N PHE A 77 -16.67 1.98 -6.48
CA PHE A 77 -15.84 2.54 -5.40
C PHE A 77 -15.00 3.73 -5.87
N SER A 78 -14.49 3.69 -7.12
CA SER A 78 -13.78 4.83 -7.70
C SER A 78 -14.70 6.04 -7.93
N ILE A 79 -15.93 5.81 -8.41
CA ILE A 79 -16.94 6.88 -8.57
C ILE A 79 -17.33 7.46 -7.20
N LEU A 80 -17.63 6.60 -6.22
CA LEU A 80 -17.99 7.03 -4.87
C LEU A 80 -16.85 7.80 -4.20
N ALA A 81 -15.59 7.35 -4.34
CA ALA A 81 -14.44 8.08 -3.81
C ALA A 81 -14.31 9.48 -4.40
N ALA A 82 -14.51 9.62 -5.73
CA ALA A 82 -14.51 10.92 -6.38
C ALA A 82 -15.65 11.83 -5.88
N LEU A 83 -16.86 11.31 -5.74
CA LEU A 83 -18.00 12.07 -5.21
C LEU A 83 -17.81 12.46 -3.74
N LEU A 84 -17.32 11.53 -2.90
CA LEU A 84 -17.07 11.80 -1.49
C LEU A 84 -15.96 12.84 -1.28
N SER A 85 -14.95 12.88 -2.15
CA SER A 85 -13.90 13.89 -2.07
C SER A 85 -14.42 15.32 -2.23
N LEU A 86 -15.53 15.51 -2.96
CA LEU A 86 -16.19 16.83 -3.08
C LEU A 86 -16.77 17.34 -1.76
N LEU A 87 -17.13 16.42 -0.84
CA LEU A 87 -17.68 16.79 0.48
C LEU A 87 -16.65 17.47 1.38
N PHE A 88 -15.35 17.35 1.10
CA PHE A 88 -14.31 18.09 1.82
C PHE A 88 -14.32 19.59 1.51
N ILE A 89 -14.91 20.02 0.36
CA ILE A 89 -15.00 21.44 0.01
C ILE A 89 -15.82 22.20 1.06
N PRO A 90 -17.10 21.86 1.32
CA PRO A 90 -17.94 22.57 2.28
C PRO A 90 -17.64 22.22 3.75
N ALA A 91 -16.87 21.16 4.02
CA ALA A 91 -16.59 20.73 5.38
C ALA A 91 -15.72 21.75 6.13
N SER A 92 -16.33 22.53 7.03
CA SER A 92 -15.69 23.62 7.76
C SER A 92 -15.51 23.33 9.25
N SER A 93 -16.36 22.47 9.84
CA SER A 93 -16.24 22.09 11.25
C SER A 93 -15.50 20.75 11.41
N TYR A 94 -14.89 20.58 12.60
CA TYR A 94 -14.24 19.31 12.95
C TYR A 94 -15.17 18.10 12.80
N MET A 95 -16.43 18.21 13.22
CA MET A 95 -17.38 17.12 13.14
C MET A 95 -17.75 16.78 11.69
N MET A 96 -17.89 17.78 10.81
CA MET A 96 -18.09 17.54 9.38
C MET A 96 -16.87 16.87 8.75
N LEU A 97 -15.67 17.34 9.04
CA LEU A 97 -14.42 16.76 8.54
C LEU A 97 -14.28 15.31 9.04
N LEU A 98 -14.61 15.03 10.30
CA LEU A 98 -14.58 13.68 10.87
C LEU A 98 -15.56 12.75 10.14
N MET A 99 -16.80 13.17 9.94
CA MET A 99 -17.80 12.36 9.24
C MET A 99 -17.40 12.09 7.79
N VAL A 100 -16.95 13.10 7.07
CA VAL A 100 -16.48 12.96 5.69
C VAL A 100 -15.25 12.04 5.65
N MET A 101 -14.30 12.20 6.57
CA MET A 101 -13.09 11.37 6.65
C MET A 101 -13.44 9.91 6.92
N ILE A 102 -14.38 9.61 7.83
CA ILE A 102 -14.85 8.25 8.11
C ILE A 102 -15.42 7.61 6.83
N VAL A 103 -16.38 8.27 6.18
CA VAL A 103 -17.05 7.72 4.99
C VAL A 103 -16.07 7.59 3.81
N PHE A 104 -15.20 8.58 3.63
CA PHE A 104 -14.16 8.53 2.60
C PHE A 104 -13.17 7.38 2.85
N SER A 105 -12.75 7.17 4.09
CA SER A 105 -11.83 6.10 4.49
C SER A 105 -12.44 4.70 4.43
N LEU A 106 -13.76 4.58 4.48
CA LEU A 106 -14.48 3.33 4.19
C LEU A 106 -14.37 2.91 2.73
N ILE A 107 -14.28 3.87 1.81
CA ILE A 107 -14.46 3.66 0.36
C ILE A 107 -13.13 3.73 -0.39
N TYR A 108 -12.40 4.83 -0.25
CA TYR A 108 -11.25 5.12 -1.11
C TYR A 108 -10.09 4.13 -0.97
N PRO A 109 -9.61 3.79 0.23
CA PRO A 109 -8.42 2.95 0.36
C PRO A 109 -8.63 1.49 -0.05
N ILE A 110 -9.89 1.01 -0.11
CA ILE A 110 -10.20 -0.35 -0.55
C ILE A 110 -9.92 -0.55 -2.05
N ILE A 111 -9.90 0.51 -2.85
CA ILE A 111 -9.59 0.44 -4.29
C ILE A 111 -8.23 -0.23 -4.51
N MET A 112 -7.27 -0.03 -3.60
CA MET A 112 -5.95 -0.67 -3.70
C MET A 112 -6.04 -2.21 -3.66
N PRO A 113 -6.56 -2.85 -2.60
CA PRO A 113 -6.67 -4.31 -2.57
C PRO A 113 -7.64 -4.86 -3.63
N MET A 114 -8.63 -4.08 -4.09
CA MET A 114 -9.45 -4.46 -5.23
C MET A 114 -8.64 -4.53 -6.53
N ALA A 115 -7.76 -3.55 -6.78
CA ALA A 115 -6.89 -3.55 -7.95
C ALA A 115 -5.85 -4.68 -7.88
N ASP A 116 -5.28 -4.96 -6.71
CA ASP A 116 -4.38 -6.09 -6.48
C ASP A 116 -5.09 -7.43 -6.72
N SER A 117 -6.32 -7.59 -6.24
CA SER A 117 -7.14 -8.79 -6.49
C SER A 117 -7.47 -8.96 -7.97
N ALA A 118 -7.84 -7.86 -8.64
CA ALA A 118 -8.08 -7.88 -10.09
C ALA A 118 -6.80 -8.28 -10.85
N GLY A 119 -5.64 -7.78 -10.43
CA GLY A 119 -4.35 -8.16 -10.96
C GLY A 119 -4.03 -9.64 -10.77
N ALA A 120 -4.30 -10.19 -9.58
CA ALA A 120 -4.13 -11.60 -9.28
C ALA A 120 -5.06 -12.47 -10.14
N LEU A 121 -6.32 -12.09 -10.31
CA LEU A 121 -7.28 -12.78 -11.15
C LEU A 121 -6.84 -12.78 -12.62
N LEU A 122 -6.47 -11.62 -13.18
CA LEU A 122 -6.00 -11.50 -14.56
C LEU A 122 -4.68 -12.25 -14.80
N MET A 123 -3.77 -12.29 -13.82
CA MET A 123 -2.55 -13.09 -13.89
C MET A 123 -2.89 -14.59 -13.99
N LYS A 124 -3.91 -15.04 -13.24
CA LYS A 124 -4.35 -16.44 -13.25
C LYS A 124 -5.08 -16.84 -14.54
N THR A 125 -5.92 -15.95 -15.07
CA THR A 125 -6.84 -16.25 -16.18
C THR A 125 -6.30 -15.86 -17.56
N GLU A 126 -5.58 -14.76 -17.66
CA GLU A 126 -5.10 -14.19 -18.92
C GLU A 126 -3.56 -14.16 -19.01
N HIS A 127 -2.86 -14.72 -18.02
CA HIS A 127 -1.40 -14.80 -17.95
C HIS A 127 -0.68 -13.45 -18.13
N ILE A 128 -1.30 -12.36 -17.62
CA ILE A 128 -0.67 -11.04 -17.64
C ILE A 128 0.56 -10.98 -16.72
N HIS A 129 1.43 -10.01 -16.99
CA HIS A 129 2.57 -9.72 -16.12
C HIS A 129 2.17 -8.74 -14.99
N TYR A 130 1.80 -9.29 -13.83
CA TYR A 130 1.40 -8.48 -12.67
C TYR A 130 2.46 -7.44 -12.27
N GLY A 131 3.72 -7.85 -12.17
CA GLY A 131 4.81 -6.94 -11.78
C GLY A 131 4.93 -5.72 -12.71
N LYS A 132 4.81 -5.93 -14.04
CA LYS A 132 4.80 -4.83 -15.02
C LYS A 132 3.63 -3.89 -14.84
N SER A 133 2.42 -4.40 -14.54
CA SER A 133 1.28 -3.54 -14.26
C SER A 133 1.46 -2.79 -12.95
N ARG A 134 1.95 -3.46 -11.91
CA ARG A 134 2.14 -2.89 -10.57
C ARG A 134 3.20 -1.79 -10.55
N SER A 135 4.26 -1.87 -11.38
CA SER A 135 5.28 -0.81 -11.48
C SER A 135 4.70 0.54 -11.95
N TRP A 136 3.64 0.52 -12.76
CA TRP A 136 2.93 1.74 -13.14
C TRP A 136 2.28 2.45 -11.95
N GLY A 137 1.93 1.72 -10.90
CA GLY A 137 1.49 2.32 -9.64
C GLY A 137 2.58 3.17 -9.00
N SER A 138 3.80 2.63 -8.88
CA SER A 138 4.94 3.39 -8.33
C SER A 138 5.29 4.61 -9.19
N ILE A 139 5.20 4.48 -10.53
CA ILE A 139 5.35 5.63 -11.45
C ILE A 139 4.27 6.68 -11.18
N GLY A 140 3.00 6.28 -11.06
CA GLY A 140 1.89 7.17 -10.77
C GLY A 140 2.09 7.94 -9.46
N TYR A 141 2.50 7.24 -8.39
CA TYR A 141 2.84 7.84 -7.11
C TYR A 141 3.96 8.89 -7.24
N THR A 142 5.09 8.52 -7.86
CA THR A 142 6.23 9.43 -8.04
C THR A 142 5.86 10.68 -8.83
N VAL A 143 5.12 10.50 -9.94
CA VAL A 143 4.66 11.62 -10.77
C VAL A 143 3.74 12.53 -9.98
N SER A 144 2.81 11.99 -9.19
CA SER A 144 1.90 12.80 -8.40
C SER A 144 2.61 13.58 -7.30
N VAL A 145 3.54 12.96 -6.57
CA VAL A 145 4.34 13.64 -5.53
C VAL A 145 5.14 14.79 -6.11
N PHE A 146 5.70 14.61 -7.31
CA PHE A 146 6.41 15.69 -8.00
C PHE A 146 5.46 16.82 -8.43
N LEU A 147 4.34 16.49 -9.06
CA LEU A 147 3.37 17.49 -9.55
C LEU A 147 2.70 18.26 -8.41
N ILE A 148 2.36 17.59 -7.29
CA ILE A 148 1.76 18.26 -6.15
C ILE A 148 2.74 19.20 -5.46
N GLY A 149 4.03 18.86 -5.42
CA GLY A 149 5.07 19.75 -4.92
C GLY A 149 5.15 21.06 -5.72
N ILE A 150 5.08 20.97 -7.04
CA ILE A 150 5.01 22.17 -7.93
C ILE A 150 3.70 22.93 -7.70
N ALA A 151 2.57 22.24 -7.67
CA ALA A 151 1.27 22.87 -7.54
C ALA A 151 1.11 23.61 -6.21
N THR A 152 1.58 23.04 -5.10
CA THR A 152 1.53 23.72 -3.79
C THR A 152 2.48 24.91 -3.72
N ALA A 153 3.60 24.88 -4.41
CA ALA A 153 4.49 26.04 -4.52
C ALA A 153 3.86 27.18 -5.35
N MET A 154 3.04 26.87 -6.36
CA MET A 154 2.39 27.87 -7.25
C MET A 154 1.04 28.36 -6.73
N PHE A 155 0.23 27.48 -6.14
CA PHE A 155 -1.19 27.71 -5.83
C PHE A 155 -1.55 27.48 -4.35
N THR A 156 -0.57 27.42 -3.46
CA THR A 156 -0.74 27.10 -2.05
C THR A 156 -1.24 25.66 -1.80
N ASN A 157 -1.48 25.32 -0.54
CA ASN A 157 -1.97 23.99 -0.14
C ASN A 157 -3.42 23.70 -0.60
N THR A 158 -4.14 24.71 -1.07
CA THR A 158 -5.49 24.56 -1.71
C THR A 158 -5.41 23.57 -2.90
N ALA A 159 -4.30 23.57 -3.64
CA ALA A 159 -4.07 22.66 -4.76
C ALA A 159 -4.20 21.18 -4.37
N ILE A 160 -3.93 20.80 -3.11
CA ILE A 160 -3.95 19.40 -2.63
C ILE A 160 -5.34 18.80 -2.84
N LEU A 161 -6.39 19.47 -2.38
CA LEU A 161 -7.76 18.96 -2.51
C LEU A 161 -8.20 18.86 -3.98
N TYR A 162 -7.96 19.91 -4.78
CA TYR A 162 -8.40 19.93 -6.17
C TYR A 162 -7.66 18.90 -7.03
N MET A 163 -6.37 18.71 -6.80
CA MET A 163 -5.61 17.66 -7.47
C MET A 163 -6.06 16.27 -7.02
N LEU A 164 -6.40 16.09 -5.75
CA LEU A 164 -6.98 14.83 -5.25
C LEU A 164 -8.32 14.54 -5.96
N ILE A 165 -9.23 15.50 -6.02
CA ILE A 165 -10.51 15.36 -6.73
C ILE A 165 -10.29 14.99 -8.20
N GLY A 166 -9.44 15.73 -8.91
CA GLY A 166 -9.13 15.47 -10.33
C GLY A 166 -8.54 14.07 -10.54
N SER A 167 -7.65 13.64 -9.65
CA SER A 167 -7.03 12.30 -9.72
C SER A 167 -8.02 11.17 -9.41
N LEU A 168 -8.99 11.39 -8.51
CA LEU A 168 -10.04 10.42 -8.23
C LEU A 168 -11.06 10.34 -9.37
N VAL A 169 -11.40 11.46 -10.02
CA VAL A 169 -12.20 11.47 -11.26
C VAL A 169 -11.48 10.70 -12.37
N PHE A 170 -10.18 10.89 -12.53
CA PHE A 170 -9.37 10.09 -13.47
C PHE A 170 -9.40 8.61 -13.13
N THR A 171 -9.25 8.24 -11.86
CA THR A 171 -9.34 6.84 -11.40
C THR A 171 -10.72 6.24 -11.71
N ALA A 172 -11.80 7.00 -11.48
CA ALA A 172 -13.17 6.59 -11.80
C ALA A 172 -13.39 6.42 -13.31
N ALA A 173 -12.82 7.30 -14.12
CA ALA A 173 -12.85 7.19 -15.58
C ALA A 173 -12.16 5.92 -16.08
N VAL A 174 -10.95 5.63 -15.58
CA VAL A 174 -10.19 4.41 -15.90
C VAL A 174 -10.96 3.16 -15.49
N ALA A 175 -11.48 3.12 -14.26
CA ALA A 175 -12.25 1.98 -13.76
C ALA A 175 -13.54 1.73 -14.54
N SER A 176 -14.11 2.78 -15.14
CA SER A 176 -15.35 2.70 -15.93
C SER A 176 -15.12 2.35 -17.40
N PHE A 177 -13.91 2.55 -17.91
CA PHE A 177 -13.60 2.41 -19.33
C PHE A 177 -13.02 1.04 -19.66
N ARG A 178 -13.72 0.28 -20.52
CA ARG A 178 -13.28 -1.01 -21.10
C ARG A 178 -12.69 -1.98 -20.06
N THR A 179 -13.37 -2.14 -18.94
CA THR A 179 -12.99 -3.13 -17.91
C THR A 179 -12.92 -4.53 -18.53
N PRO A 180 -11.86 -5.32 -18.29
CA PRO A 180 -11.73 -6.68 -18.81
C PRO A 180 -12.96 -7.55 -18.51
N SER A 181 -13.40 -8.34 -19.49
CA SER A 181 -14.62 -9.15 -19.38
C SER A 181 -14.58 -10.15 -18.23
N VAL A 182 -13.42 -10.71 -17.94
CA VAL A 182 -13.18 -11.62 -16.80
C VAL A 182 -13.53 -10.95 -15.46
N LEU A 183 -13.27 -9.65 -15.31
CA LEU A 183 -13.58 -8.89 -14.10
C LEU A 183 -15.06 -8.47 -13.99
N GLN A 184 -15.82 -8.61 -15.08
CA GLN A 184 -17.26 -8.31 -15.11
C GLN A 184 -18.13 -9.55 -14.89
N GLN A 185 -17.55 -10.73 -15.03
CA GLN A 185 -18.27 -11.97 -14.81
C GLN A 185 -18.43 -12.17 -13.30
N SER A 186 -19.69 -12.42 -12.89
CA SER A 186 -19.95 -13.06 -11.62
C SER A 186 -19.40 -14.47 -11.75
N GLY A 187 -18.19 -14.72 -11.28
CA GLY A 187 -17.75 -16.08 -11.01
C GLY A 187 -18.72 -16.71 -10.01
N ASP A 188 -18.51 -17.96 -9.66
CA ASP A 188 -19.20 -18.59 -8.54
C ASP A 188 -18.79 -17.81 -7.26
N LEU A 189 -19.48 -16.66 -7.04
CA LEU A 189 -19.18 -15.70 -5.97
C LEU A 189 -19.66 -16.32 -4.65
N ARG A 190 -18.99 -17.40 -4.24
CA ARG A 190 -19.24 -18.02 -2.96
C ARG A 190 -18.72 -17.09 -1.88
N HIS A 191 -19.54 -16.79 -0.92
CA HIS A 191 -19.08 -16.20 0.32
C HIS A 191 -18.03 -17.15 0.92
N VAL A 192 -16.75 -16.79 0.82
CA VAL A 192 -15.66 -17.56 1.39
C VAL A 192 -15.58 -17.20 2.87
N PRO A 193 -15.93 -18.09 3.78
CA PRO A 193 -15.76 -17.83 5.20
C PRO A 193 -14.28 -17.60 5.50
N LEU A 194 -13.94 -16.51 6.18
CA LEU A 194 -12.54 -16.23 6.57
C LEU A 194 -11.88 -17.45 7.23
N ARG A 195 -12.66 -18.24 8.00
CA ARG A 195 -12.19 -19.49 8.60
C ARG A 195 -11.61 -20.46 7.58
N GLN A 196 -12.10 -20.48 6.33
CA GLN A 196 -11.57 -21.34 5.27
C GLN A 196 -10.14 -20.94 4.87
N LEU A 197 -9.87 -19.63 4.74
CA LEU A 197 -8.54 -19.11 4.43
C LEU A 197 -7.52 -19.50 5.52
N PHE A 198 -7.92 -19.38 6.78
CA PHE A 198 -7.07 -19.72 7.93
C PHE A 198 -6.83 -21.23 8.12
N ARG A 199 -7.48 -22.12 7.35
CA ARG A 199 -7.15 -23.54 7.29
C ARG A 199 -5.88 -23.81 6.49
N SER A 200 -5.55 -22.95 5.52
CA SER A 200 -4.28 -23.06 4.80
C SER A 200 -3.12 -22.63 5.71
N ARG A 201 -2.31 -23.61 6.13
CA ARG A 201 -1.10 -23.33 6.91
C ARG A 201 -0.11 -22.46 6.15
N ARG A 202 -0.04 -22.61 4.81
CA ARG A 202 0.84 -21.79 3.98
C ARG A 202 0.40 -20.33 3.98
N PHE A 203 -0.90 -20.07 3.83
CA PHE A 203 -1.46 -18.73 3.88
C PHE A 203 -1.21 -18.07 5.25
N VAL A 204 -1.53 -18.75 6.34
CA VAL A 204 -1.30 -18.23 7.69
C VAL A 204 0.17 -17.92 7.93
N THR A 205 1.07 -18.83 7.54
CA THR A 205 2.51 -18.61 7.66
C THR A 205 2.96 -17.40 6.85
N ALA A 206 2.52 -17.26 5.60
CA ALA A 206 2.84 -16.11 4.75
C ALA A 206 2.26 -14.80 5.30
N LEU A 207 1.05 -14.85 5.85
CA LEU A 207 0.40 -13.69 6.47
C LEU A 207 1.21 -13.21 7.69
N ILE A 208 1.65 -14.11 8.56
CA ILE A 208 2.50 -13.78 9.72
C ILE A 208 3.83 -13.18 9.25
N ILE A 209 4.48 -13.77 8.24
CA ILE A 209 5.70 -13.22 7.66
C ILE A 209 5.46 -11.80 7.14
N CYS A 210 4.36 -11.58 6.43
CA CYS A 210 4.00 -10.25 5.92
C CYS A 210 3.68 -9.25 7.03
N VAL A 211 2.95 -9.65 8.08
CA VAL A 211 2.70 -8.81 9.27
C VAL A 211 4.02 -8.33 9.87
N LEU A 212 5.01 -9.21 9.98
CA LEU A 212 6.32 -8.86 10.55
C LEU A 212 7.14 -7.97 9.61
N ILE A 213 7.22 -8.31 8.31
CA ILE A 213 8.03 -7.55 7.34
C ILE A 213 7.39 -6.21 7.00
N GLN A 214 6.09 -6.18 6.67
CA GLN A 214 5.39 -4.96 6.28
C GLN A 214 5.17 -4.04 7.50
N GLY A 215 4.83 -4.63 8.64
CA GLY A 215 4.73 -3.88 9.89
C GLY A 215 6.04 -3.20 10.29
N ALA A 216 7.18 -3.85 10.05
CA ALA A 216 8.50 -3.28 10.30
C ALA A 216 8.84 -2.03 9.45
N HIS A 217 7.98 -1.62 8.51
CA HIS A 217 8.10 -0.32 7.85
C HIS A 217 7.51 0.84 8.69
N ALA A 218 6.89 0.56 9.83
CA ALA A 218 6.22 1.58 10.65
C ALA A 218 7.12 2.76 11.01
N ALA A 219 8.35 2.49 11.47
CA ALA A 219 9.32 3.53 11.80
C ALA A 219 9.69 4.37 10.56
N TYR A 220 9.91 3.73 9.43
CA TYR A 220 10.26 4.40 8.19
C TYR A 220 9.14 5.31 7.67
N TYR A 221 7.91 4.83 7.64
CA TYR A 221 6.78 5.60 7.13
C TYR A 221 6.44 6.81 7.98
N ASN A 222 6.57 6.72 9.31
CA ASN A 222 6.12 7.76 10.21
C ASN A 222 7.27 8.66 10.72
N TYR A 223 8.48 8.14 10.82
CA TYR A 223 9.64 8.85 11.39
C TYR A 223 10.81 9.01 10.42
N GLY A 224 10.69 8.51 9.19
CA GLY A 224 11.77 8.56 8.21
C GLY A 224 12.19 9.98 7.82
N VAL A 225 11.24 10.90 7.71
CA VAL A 225 11.50 12.33 7.45
C VAL A 225 12.20 12.96 8.67
N LEU A 226 11.64 12.79 9.86
CA LEU A 226 12.22 13.29 11.12
C LEU A 226 13.62 12.73 11.35
N TYR A 227 13.87 11.48 10.97
CA TYR A 227 15.20 10.89 11.07
C TYR A 227 16.19 11.49 10.08
N LEU A 228 15.77 11.86 8.86
CA LEU A 228 16.62 12.61 7.93
C LEU A 228 16.93 14.00 8.45
N GLU A 229 15.98 14.69 9.07
CA GLU A 229 16.20 15.96 9.75
C GLU A 229 17.18 15.80 10.92
N TYR A 230 17.03 14.76 11.74
CA TYR A 230 17.98 14.40 12.81
C TYR A 230 19.40 14.18 12.26
N LEU A 231 19.54 13.60 11.05
CA LEU A 231 20.82 13.43 10.36
C LEU A 231 21.34 14.71 9.67
N GLY A 232 20.62 15.85 9.80
CA GLY A 232 21.02 17.15 9.24
C GLY A 232 20.69 17.32 7.76
N VAL A 233 19.77 16.51 7.19
CA VAL A 233 19.38 16.62 5.78
C VAL A 233 18.39 17.78 5.61
N ASN A 234 18.66 18.65 4.64
CA ASN A 234 17.75 19.71 4.26
C ASN A 234 16.51 19.11 3.57
N ASN A 235 15.32 19.68 3.88
CA ASN A 235 14.01 19.22 3.41
C ASN A 235 13.90 19.05 1.87
N ILE A 236 14.63 19.86 1.10
CA ILE A 236 14.71 19.75 -0.37
C ILE A 236 15.22 18.35 -0.79
N TRP A 237 16.23 17.82 -0.08
CA TRP A 237 16.81 16.53 -0.38
C TRP A 237 16.04 15.35 0.20
N THR A 238 15.22 15.58 1.24
CA THR A 238 14.39 14.54 1.87
C THR A 238 13.50 13.85 0.84
N GLY A 239 12.78 14.61 0.03
CA GLY A 239 11.93 14.06 -1.03
C GLY A 239 12.71 13.26 -2.07
N VAL A 240 13.89 13.74 -2.47
CA VAL A 240 14.77 13.03 -3.43
C VAL A 240 15.23 11.70 -2.84
N ILE A 241 15.69 11.70 -1.58
CA ILE A 241 16.17 10.49 -0.90
C ILE A 241 15.04 9.46 -0.74
N LEU A 242 13.85 9.89 -0.34
CA LEU A 242 12.70 8.98 -0.20
C LEU A 242 12.26 8.40 -1.55
N ASN A 243 12.36 9.16 -2.64
CA ASN A 243 12.04 8.67 -3.97
C ASN A 243 13.02 7.60 -4.50
N ILE A 244 14.21 7.45 -3.93
CA ILE A 244 15.11 6.34 -4.27
C ILE A 244 14.45 4.99 -3.94
N ALA A 245 13.73 4.89 -2.83
CA ALA A 245 12.99 3.67 -2.48
C ALA A 245 11.92 3.34 -3.54
N VAL A 246 11.21 4.36 -4.02
CA VAL A 246 10.17 4.19 -5.05
C VAL A 246 10.80 3.82 -6.39
N ALA A 247 11.93 4.44 -6.75
CA ALA A 247 12.67 4.08 -7.96
C ALA A 247 13.15 2.62 -7.93
N ALA A 248 13.70 2.18 -6.79
CA ALA A 248 14.10 0.79 -6.58
C ALA A 248 12.92 -0.19 -6.70
N GLU A 249 11.75 0.19 -6.18
CA GLU A 249 10.50 -0.58 -6.30
C GLU A 249 10.03 -0.68 -7.76
N ILE A 250 10.06 0.43 -8.51
CA ILE A 250 9.72 0.45 -9.94
C ILE A 250 10.59 -0.54 -10.71
N LEU A 251 11.90 -0.41 -10.57
CA LEU A 251 12.86 -1.29 -11.24
C LEU A 251 12.64 -2.76 -10.86
N PHE A 252 12.40 -3.03 -9.58
CA PHE A 252 12.10 -4.38 -9.11
C PHE A 252 10.86 -4.96 -9.79
N PHE A 253 9.71 -4.27 -9.76
CA PHE A 253 8.48 -4.78 -10.35
C PHE A 253 8.58 -4.94 -11.87
N MET A 254 9.33 -4.08 -12.57
CA MET A 254 9.54 -4.22 -14.01
C MET A 254 10.24 -5.54 -14.41
N VAL A 255 11.09 -6.06 -13.53
CA VAL A 255 11.89 -7.27 -13.81
C VAL A 255 11.46 -8.50 -12.99
N ALA A 256 10.60 -8.33 -11.99
CA ALA A 256 10.22 -9.39 -11.04
C ALA A 256 9.72 -10.67 -11.72
N ASP A 257 8.81 -10.55 -12.68
CA ASP A 257 8.25 -11.70 -13.40
C ASP A 257 9.32 -12.50 -14.15
N ARG A 258 10.35 -11.82 -14.68
CA ARG A 258 11.44 -12.46 -15.43
C ARG A 258 12.39 -13.23 -14.53
N PHE A 259 12.81 -12.64 -13.40
CA PHE A 259 13.83 -13.20 -12.55
C PHE A 259 13.26 -14.14 -11.47
N LEU A 260 12.04 -13.88 -11.01
CA LEU A 260 11.44 -14.63 -9.92
C LEU A 260 10.50 -15.74 -10.38
N GLY A 261 10.26 -15.90 -11.67
CA GLY A 261 9.32 -16.87 -12.21
C GLY A 261 9.58 -18.32 -11.74
N ARG A 262 10.86 -18.70 -11.53
CA ARG A 262 11.27 -20.03 -11.07
C ARG A 262 11.62 -20.08 -9.56
N VAL A 263 11.62 -18.93 -8.88
CA VAL A 263 11.97 -18.85 -7.46
C VAL A 263 10.75 -19.25 -6.62
N SER A 264 10.96 -20.07 -5.59
CA SER A 264 9.86 -20.46 -4.71
C SER A 264 9.38 -19.30 -3.83
N VAL A 265 8.09 -19.25 -3.53
CA VAL A 265 7.48 -18.27 -2.62
C VAL A 265 8.21 -18.26 -1.27
N ARG A 266 8.58 -19.44 -0.75
CA ARG A 266 9.37 -19.58 0.49
C ARG A 266 10.71 -18.82 0.41
N SER A 267 11.46 -18.99 -0.68
CA SER A 267 12.76 -18.32 -0.86
C SER A 267 12.60 -16.81 -0.98
N MET A 268 11.55 -16.34 -1.66
CA MET A 268 11.26 -14.91 -1.77
C MET A 268 10.98 -14.29 -0.40
N PHE A 269 10.15 -14.92 0.44
CA PHE A 269 9.90 -14.45 1.80
C PHE A 269 11.16 -14.47 2.68
N MET A 270 11.98 -15.49 2.55
CA MET A 270 13.26 -15.57 3.27
C MET A 270 14.19 -14.41 2.89
N TRP A 271 14.33 -14.12 1.60
CA TRP A 271 15.15 -13.00 1.13
C TRP A 271 14.58 -11.64 1.57
N ALA A 272 13.26 -11.48 1.50
CA ALA A 272 12.60 -10.27 1.97
C ALA A 272 12.80 -10.04 3.48
N ALA A 273 12.70 -11.10 4.29
CA ALA A 273 12.91 -11.04 5.73
C ALA A 273 14.36 -10.70 6.10
N LEU A 274 15.32 -11.36 5.44
CA LEU A 274 16.75 -11.05 5.62
C LEU A 274 17.07 -9.61 5.23
N ALA A 275 16.53 -9.15 4.11
CA ALA A 275 16.69 -7.77 3.66
C ALA A 275 16.08 -6.77 4.66
N ALA A 276 14.92 -7.09 5.28
CA ALA A 276 14.31 -6.23 6.28
C ALA A 276 15.17 -6.12 7.55
N VAL A 277 15.65 -7.23 8.08
CA VAL A 277 16.54 -7.22 9.24
C VAL A 277 17.81 -6.41 8.95
N LEU A 278 18.44 -6.68 7.79
CA LEU A 278 19.66 -5.96 7.39
C LEU A 278 19.40 -4.46 7.21
N ARG A 279 18.33 -4.08 6.53
CA ARG A 279 17.97 -2.68 6.29
C ARG A 279 17.86 -1.89 7.59
N TRP A 280 17.08 -2.40 8.53
CA TRP A 280 16.81 -1.68 9.78
C TRP A 280 18.01 -1.73 10.73
N ALA A 281 18.76 -2.82 10.76
CA ALA A 281 20.00 -2.91 11.53
C ALA A 281 21.07 -1.93 11.03
N LEU A 282 21.23 -1.77 9.71
CA LEU A 282 22.16 -0.78 9.13
C LEU A 282 21.80 0.65 9.56
N MET A 283 20.51 1.01 9.55
CA MET A 283 20.05 2.33 9.95
C MET A 283 20.26 2.61 11.44
N PHE A 284 20.22 1.58 12.27
CA PHE A 284 20.56 1.67 13.70
C PHE A 284 22.06 1.81 13.94
N ILE A 285 22.86 0.91 13.34
CA ILE A 285 24.31 0.80 13.60
C ILE A 285 25.07 1.99 13.03
N PHE A 286 24.69 2.45 11.84
CA PHE A 286 25.37 3.50 11.09
C PHE A 286 24.44 4.69 10.80
N PRO A 287 24.21 5.59 11.78
CA PRO A 287 23.31 6.72 11.65
C PRO A 287 23.92 7.81 10.74
N SER A 288 23.89 7.60 9.42
CA SER A 288 24.44 8.51 8.44
C SER A 288 23.60 8.59 7.18
N VAL A 289 23.63 9.74 6.51
CA VAL A 289 22.88 9.99 5.28
C VAL A 289 23.22 8.97 4.17
N PRO A 290 24.52 8.64 3.89
CA PRO A 290 24.85 7.64 2.89
C PRO A 290 24.26 6.26 3.17
N VAL A 291 24.26 5.82 4.43
CA VAL A 291 23.64 4.53 4.82
C VAL A 291 22.13 4.61 4.69
N TYR A 292 21.51 5.72 5.04
CA TYR A 292 20.08 5.91 4.83
C TYR A 292 19.72 5.81 3.33
N ILE A 293 20.47 6.47 2.45
CA ILE A 293 20.30 6.41 1.00
C ILE A 293 20.44 4.97 0.49
N PHE A 294 21.49 4.27 0.92
CA PHE A 294 21.70 2.87 0.55
C PHE A 294 20.53 1.98 1.02
N ALA A 295 20.03 2.20 2.25
CA ALA A 295 18.90 1.48 2.81
C ALA A 295 17.59 1.69 2.02
N GLN A 296 17.46 2.78 1.21
CA GLN A 296 16.28 2.96 0.36
C GLN A 296 16.19 1.88 -0.74
N VAL A 297 17.31 1.41 -1.27
CA VAL A 297 17.32 0.36 -2.31
C VAL A 297 16.72 -0.95 -1.76
N PHE A 298 16.89 -1.22 -0.47
CA PHE A 298 16.29 -2.41 0.17
C PHE A 298 14.76 -2.38 0.19
N HIS A 299 14.13 -1.23 -0.06
CA HIS A 299 12.66 -1.16 -0.15
C HIS A 299 12.08 -2.10 -1.21
N ALA A 300 12.80 -2.25 -2.33
CA ALA A 300 12.46 -3.21 -3.38
C ALA A 300 12.33 -4.66 -2.85
N PHE A 301 13.18 -5.04 -1.91
CA PHE A 301 13.15 -6.38 -1.32
C PHE A 301 12.20 -6.45 -0.12
N THR A 302 12.24 -5.48 0.77
CA THR A 302 11.46 -5.51 2.01
C THR A 302 9.96 -5.31 1.75
N PHE A 303 9.60 -4.43 0.81
CA PHE A 303 8.23 -4.21 0.39
C PHE A 303 7.90 -4.97 -0.90
N GLY A 304 8.60 -4.68 -1.98
CA GLY A 304 8.27 -5.18 -3.32
C GLY A 304 8.29 -6.70 -3.40
N LEU A 305 9.38 -7.34 -2.96
CA LEU A 305 9.52 -8.81 -3.01
C LEU A 305 8.54 -9.51 -2.07
N ALA A 306 8.32 -8.98 -0.85
CA ALA A 306 7.35 -9.57 0.08
C ALA A 306 5.93 -9.51 -0.47
N HIS A 307 5.54 -8.36 -1.04
CA HIS A 307 4.24 -8.18 -1.68
C HIS A 307 4.07 -9.10 -2.90
N TYR A 308 5.06 -9.13 -3.79
CA TYR A 308 5.05 -10.01 -4.96
C TYR A 308 4.94 -11.49 -4.58
N ALA A 309 5.71 -11.92 -3.56
CA ALA A 309 5.65 -13.29 -3.05
C ALA A 309 4.26 -13.63 -2.51
N PHE A 310 3.60 -12.69 -1.84
CA PHE A 310 2.25 -12.90 -1.32
C PHE A 310 1.22 -13.02 -2.45
N ILE A 311 1.25 -12.17 -3.46
CA ILE A 311 0.36 -12.26 -4.63
C ILE A 311 0.55 -13.59 -5.35
N ARG A 312 1.79 -14.06 -5.52
CA ARG A 312 2.06 -15.40 -6.08
C ARG A 312 1.49 -16.52 -5.22
N LEU A 313 1.66 -16.43 -3.90
CA LEU A 313 1.09 -17.40 -2.98
C LEU A 313 -0.43 -17.51 -3.13
N LEU A 314 -1.14 -16.38 -3.28
CA LEU A 314 -2.59 -16.39 -3.51
C LEU A 314 -2.96 -17.19 -4.75
N ASN A 315 -2.20 -17.04 -5.83
CA ASN A 315 -2.44 -17.78 -7.07
C ASN A 315 -2.10 -19.27 -6.97
N GLU A 316 -1.14 -19.65 -6.12
CA GLU A 316 -0.76 -21.05 -5.88
C GLU A 316 -1.71 -21.78 -4.93
N GLU A 317 -2.34 -21.07 -3.99
CA GLU A 317 -3.04 -21.65 -2.85
C GLU A 317 -4.56 -21.59 -2.97
N PHE A 318 -5.10 -20.60 -3.68
CA PHE A 318 -6.52 -20.30 -3.68
C PHE A 318 -7.14 -20.31 -5.07
N ASP A 319 -8.43 -20.60 -5.09
CA ASP A 319 -9.25 -20.39 -6.27
C ASP A 319 -9.59 -18.92 -6.49
N SER A 320 -10.00 -18.57 -7.72
CA SER A 320 -10.27 -17.17 -8.10
C SER A 320 -11.32 -16.49 -7.20
N SER A 321 -12.27 -17.24 -6.68
CA SER A 321 -13.31 -16.74 -5.75
C SER A 321 -12.78 -16.42 -4.36
N GLU A 322 -11.65 -17.01 -3.94
CA GLU A 322 -11.07 -16.83 -2.61
C GLU A 322 -10.04 -15.70 -2.57
N ILE A 323 -9.43 -15.36 -3.71
CA ILE A 323 -8.37 -14.35 -3.83
C ILE A 323 -8.78 -13.00 -3.23
N PRO A 324 -9.99 -12.44 -3.50
CA PRO A 324 -10.37 -11.14 -2.94
C PRO A 324 -10.42 -11.12 -1.40
N ALA A 325 -10.95 -12.19 -0.80
CA ALA A 325 -11.01 -12.31 0.66
C ALA A 325 -9.60 -12.44 1.27
N ALA A 326 -8.74 -13.26 0.67
CA ALA A 326 -7.36 -13.43 1.10
C ALA A 326 -6.54 -12.15 0.96
N GLN A 327 -6.74 -11.39 -0.12
CA GLN A 327 -6.13 -10.08 -0.35
C GLN A 327 -6.62 -9.03 0.67
N GLY A 328 -7.92 -9.06 1.00
CA GLY A 328 -8.49 -8.20 2.03
C GLY A 328 -7.85 -8.43 3.40
N VAL A 329 -7.69 -9.69 3.81
CA VAL A 329 -7.00 -10.08 5.05
C VAL A 329 -5.55 -9.61 5.06
N TYR A 330 -4.82 -9.80 3.97
CA TYR A 330 -3.43 -9.35 3.84
C TYR A 330 -3.30 -7.84 3.94
N SER A 331 -4.10 -7.09 3.18
CA SER A 331 -4.04 -5.63 3.18
C SER A 331 -4.40 -5.04 4.54
N SER A 332 -5.37 -5.65 5.23
CA SER A 332 -5.79 -5.19 6.55
C SER A 332 -4.76 -5.52 7.63
N LEU A 333 -4.36 -6.78 7.74
CA LEU A 333 -3.48 -7.23 8.82
C LEU A 333 -2.01 -6.97 8.50
N GLY A 334 -1.57 -7.31 7.29
CA GLY A 334 -0.17 -7.24 6.87
C GLY A 334 0.30 -5.83 6.56
N MET A 335 -0.55 -4.97 5.97
CA MET A 335 -0.15 -3.63 5.54
C MET A 335 -0.80 -2.49 6.34
N GLY A 336 -1.91 -2.76 7.03
CA GLY A 336 -2.65 -1.75 7.80
C GLY A 336 -2.41 -1.86 9.30
N LEU A 337 -3.02 -2.86 9.93
CA LEU A 337 -3.03 -3.01 11.38
C LEU A 337 -1.64 -3.19 11.98
N SER A 338 -0.79 -4.01 11.35
CA SER A 338 0.59 -4.24 11.81
C SER A 338 1.39 -2.94 11.86
N THR A 339 1.32 -2.14 10.79
CA THR A 339 2.00 -0.83 10.73
C THR A 339 1.44 0.12 11.77
N ALA A 340 0.11 0.20 11.93
CA ALA A 340 -0.51 1.07 12.91
C ALA A 340 -0.06 0.74 14.34
N VAL A 341 -0.11 -0.53 14.75
CA VAL A 341 0.33 -0.97 16.09
C VAL A 341 1.81 -0.69 16.32
N LEU A 342 2.66 -1.03 15.35
CA LEU A 342 4.10 -0.87 15.49
C LEU A 342 4.55 0.60 15.45
N THR A 343 3.75 1.50 14.84
CA THR A 343 4.02 2.94 14.87
C THR A 343 4.02 3.49 16.31
N PHE A 344 3.09 3.04 17.17
CA PHE A 344 3.07 3.48 18.57
C PHE A 344 4.34 3.07 19.31
N GLY A 345 4.76 1.81 19.20
CA GLY A 345 5.99 1.31 19.81
C GLY A 345 7.24 2.02 19.27
N ALA A 346 7.29 2.23 17.95
CA ALA A 346 8.38 2.94 17.30
C ALA A 346 8.46 4.42 17.77
N GLY A 347 7.31 5.09 17.96
CA GLY A 347 7.26 6.46 18.45
C GLY A 347 7.87 6.61 19.84
N PHE A 348 7.44 5.77 20.77
CA PHE A 348 8.01 5.76 22.13
C PHE A 348 9.54 5.57 22.12
N LEU A 349 10.05 4.66 21.29
CA LEU A 349 11.48 4.42 21.18
C LEU A 349 12.22 5.55 20.43
N TYR A 350 11.56 6.18 19.47
CA TYR A 350 12.10 7.33 18.74
C TYR A 350 12.33 8.53 19.68
N ASP A 351 11.42 8.77 20.62
CA ASP A 351 11.54 9.86 21.60
C ASP A 351 12.71 9.64 22.57
N ILE A 352 13.07 8.38 22.88
CA ILE A 352 14.25 8.05 23.69
C ILE A 352 15.52 8.27 22.87
N GLU A 353 15.61 7.66 21.72
CA GLU A 353 16.69 7.84 20.74
C GLU A 353 16.18 7.46 19.33
N PRO A 354 16.29 8.36 18.33
CA PRO A 354 15.73 8.12 17.00
C PRO A 354 16.13 6.79 16.35
N ARG A 355 17.36 6.30 16.59
CA ARG A 355 17.85 5.03 16.05
C ARG A 355 17.14 3.81 16.63
N LEU A 356 16.67 3.87 17.88
CA LEU A 356 16.00 2.75 18.55
C LEU A 356 14.69 2.36 17.84
N ALA A 357 14.02 3.30 17.19
CA ALA A 357 12.86 3.01 16.36
C ALA A 357 13.21 2.03 15.22
N PHE A 358 14.38 2.18 14.60
CA PHE A 358 14.81 1.26 13.53
C PHE A 358 15.33 -0.07 14.08
N LEU A 359 16.01 -0.07 15.23
CA LEU A 359 16.40 -1.32 15.91
C LEU A 359 15.16 -2.17 16.23
N SER A 360 14.11 -1.55 16.75
CA SER A 360 12.86 -2.26 17.05
C SER A 360 12.24 -2.91 15.80
N MET A 361 12.35 -2.26 14.63
CA MET A 361 11.88 -2.84 13.37
C MET A 361 12.75 -4.02 12.91
N ALA A 362 14.07 -3.98 13.16
CA ALA A 362 14.93 -5.14 12.91
C ALA A 362 14.55 -6.33 13.80
N VAL A 363 14.28 -6.07 15.08
CA VAL A 363 13.85 -7.11 16.04
C VAL A 363 12.48 -7.69 15.63
N VAL A 364 11.53 -6.86 15.22
CA VAL A 364 10.21 -7.30 14.73
C VAL A 364 10.33 -8.16 13.46
N ALA A 365 11.23 -7.80 12.55
CA ALA A 365 11.42 -8.55 11.30
C ALA A 365 12.16 -9.88 11.48
N LEU A 366 12.98 -10.02 12.54
CA LEU A 366 13.85 -11.19 12.74
C LEU A 366 13.11 -12.55 12.81
N PRO A 367 11.98 -12.68 13.51
CA PRO A 367 11.21 -13.93 13.50
C PRO A 367 10.75 -14.37 12.12
N ALA A 368 10.49 -13.41 11.19
CA ALA A 368 10.07 -13.73 9.83
C ALA A 368 11.13 -14.56 9.07
N VAL A 369 12.42 -14.40 9.36
CA VAL A 369 13.49 -15.21 8.78
C VAL A 369 13.31 -16.68 9.16
N PHE A 370 13.14 -16.97 10.46
CA PHE A 370 12.96 -18.33 10.95
C PHE A 370 11.64 -18.95 10.48
N ILE A 371 10.55 -18.18 10.51
CA ILE A 371 9.23 -18.64 10.05
C ILE A 371 9.27 -18.96 8.55
N SER A 372 10.00 -18.17 7.74
CA SER A 372 10.17 -18.45 6.32
C SER A 372 10.89 -19.79 6.08
N PHE A 373 11.83 -20.15 6.93
CA PHE A 373 12.49 -21.46 6.90
C PHE A 373 11.54 -22.63 7.17
N LEU A 374 10.56 -22.43 8.04
CA LEU A 374 9.56 -23.45 8.40
C LEU A 374 8.41 -23.53 7.39
N MET A 375 8.29 -22.56 6.49
CA MET A 375 7.23 -22.53 5.49
C MET A 375 7.32 -23.75 4.56
N ARG A 376 6.21 -24.47 4.40
CA ARG A 376 6.14 -25.63 3.52
C ARG A 376 6.37 -25.23 2.06
N LYS A 377 7.11 -26.05 1.32
CA LYS A 377 7.25 -25.88 -0.14
C LYS A 377 5.87 -26.05 -0.79
N GLY A 378 5.54 -25.23 -1.78
CA GLY A 378 4.34 -25.40 -2.58
C GLY A 378 4.30 -26.73 -3.32
N LYS A 379 3.12 -27.19 -3.66
CA LYS A 379 2.98 -28.24 -4.68
C LYS A 379 3.59 -27.68 -5.98
N ARG A 380 4.51 -28.41 -6.58
CA ARG A 380 5.06 -28.07 -7.91
C ARG A 380 4.00 -28.28 -8.96
#